data_2b8078451e56b39f21de58d566b28a71
#
_entry.id   2b8078451e56b39f21de58d566b28a71
#
_cell.length_a   1.000
_cell.length_b   1.000
_cell.length_c   1.000
_cell.angle_alpha   90.00
_cell.angle_beta   90.00
_cell.angle_gamma   90.00
#
_symmetry.space_group_name_H-M   'P 1'
#
loop_
_entity.id
_entity.type
_entity.pdbx_description
1 polymer ?
#
loop_
_entity_poly.entity_id
_entity_poly.type
_entity_poly.pdbx_seq_one_letter_code
_entity_poly.pdbx_strand_id
1 'polypeptide(L)'
;MAKDKDINDILRDEGEEAAREYHDSAEPFNESNPKFQNGDANGHDDGHDHAADGDGTGAIHDLGERDAGDDIELPKPRQWVLGNQFCRKFLSGLIAPGGTGKSALRLAQGLSLVTKRSLTGEHVFKRCRVLIVSLEDDAEEMQRHIRAALIHHNIPLDEIAGRLFYATPKGMKLAEMRGGSRQIGMLEKSLRAAIERRQPDLVILDPYVKLHALEENDNGAMDFVSDLLATLAIEYNIAVDAPHHSKKGQLTPGDPDSGRGASAIRDAGRLVHTLTAMSEDEAKRFGISPEERTRYVRLDKAKVNLAPPSRTAIWFKLVGVRLGNGDADYPNGDEVQTVEPWTPPKTWDGLSSETLNAVLTDIAAGLPNGQRYSGAGSARKRAAWTVVQKHCSDRTEGQCREIIRTWVKNGVLVEEDYSDPVDRKVRRALRLDTTRRPS
;
A
#
# COMPACT_ATOMS: atom_id res chain seq x y z
N MET A 1 31.01 11.43 -40.25
CA MET A 1 29.69 12.07 -40.16
C MET A 1 29.57 12.50 -38.69
N ALA A 2 29.59 13.80 -38.43
CA ALA A 2 29.33 14.32 -37.10
C ALA A 2 27.90 14.00 -36.73
N LYS A 3 27.67 13.37 -35.58
CA LYS A 3 26.33 13.22 -35.03
C LYS A 3 25.76 14.64 -34.82
N ASP A 4 24.55 14.89 -35.35
CA ASP A 4 23.81 16.10 -35.03
C ASP A 4 23.58 16.08 -33.51
N LYS A 5 24.13 17.08 -32.82
CA LYS A 5 23.93 17.25 -31.37
C LYS A 5 22.49 17.67 -31.11
N ASP A 6 21.84 17.03 -30.15
CA ASP A 6 20.55 17.49 -29.67
C ASP A 6 20.72 18.66 -28.67
N ILE A 7 19.60 19.31 -28.31
CA ILE A 7 19.61 20.46 -27.41
C ILE A 7 20.20 20.12 -26.02
N ASN A 8 20.08 18.88 -25.55
CA ASN A 8 20.65 18.45 -24.28
C ASN A 8 22.16 18.24 -24.36
N ASP A 9 22.66 17.81 -25.52
CA ASP A 9 24.09 17.71 -25.79
C ASP A 9 24.72 19.09 -25.88
N ILE A 10 24.03 20.05 -26.50
CA ILE A 10 24.48 21.46 -26.58
C ILE A 10 24.46 22.11 -25.17
N LEU A 11 23.40 21.91 -24.40
CA LEU A 11 23.30 22.44 -23.02
C LEU A 11 24.42 21.92 -22.13
N ARG A 12 24.77 20.64 -22.25
CA ARG A 12 25.82 20.01 -21.44
C ARG A 12 27.24 20.45 -21.85
N ASP A 13 27.48 20.54 -23.15
CA ASP A 13 28.82 20.75 -23.69
C ASP A 13 29.18 22.25 -23.93
N GLU A 14 28.19 23.08 -24.20
CA GLU A 14 28.36 24.47 -24.66
C GLU A 14 27.60 25.50 -23.76
N GLY A 15 26.75 25.07 -22.86
CA GLY A 15 26.07 25.89 -21.86
C GLY A 15 24.69 26.43 -22.28
N GLU A 16 24.02 27.12 -21.34
CA GLU A 16 22.64 27.58 -21.50
C GLU A 16 22.42 28.59 -22.65
N GLU A 17 23.38 29.45 -22.91
CA GLU A 17 23.28 30.52 -23.93
C GLU A 17 23.27 29.90 -25.33
N ALA A 18 24.16 28.94 -25.60
CA ALA A 18 24.20 28.19 -26.85
C ALA A 18 22.95 27.30 -27.04
N ALA A 19 22.42 26.71 -25.99
CA ALA A 19 21.18 25.93 -26.05
C ALA A 19 19.95 26.80 -26.37
N ARG A 20 19.90 28.04 -25.86
CA ARG A 20 18.84 29.01 -26.19
C ARG A 20 18.96 29.47 -27.66
N GLU A 21 20.15 29.82 -28.14
CA GLU A 21 20.36 30.18 -29.54
C GLU A 21 19.97 29.04 -30.49
N TYR A 22 20.27 27.80 -30.14
CA TYR A 22 19.84 26.60 -30.89
C TYR A 22 18.35 26.46 -30.93
N HIS A 23 17.67 26.62 -29.77
CA HIS A 23 16.21 26.56 -29.66
C HIS A 23 15.53 27.67 -30.47
N ASP A 24 16.01 28.89 -30.36
CA ASP A 24 15.46 30.07 -31.05
C ASP A 24 15.71 30.06 -32.56
N SER A 25 16.75 29.32 -33.01
CA SER A 25 17.04 29.08 -34.42
C SER A 25 16.24 27.91 -35.04
N ALA A 26 15.56 27.11 -34.22
CA ALA A 26 14.76 26.00 -34.70
C ALA A 26 13.55 26.52 -35.50
N GLU A 27 13.43 26.10 -36.75
CA GLU A 27 12.28 26.43 -37.57
C GLU A 27 11.00 25.80 -36.98
N PRO A 28 9.89 26.56 -36.89
CA PRO A 28 8.63 26.00 -36.39
C PRO A 28 8.16 24.86 -37.30
N PHE A 29 7.59 23.82 -36.69
CA PHE A 29 7.03 22.69 -37.42
C PHE A 29 5.99 23.19 -38.42
N ASN A 30 6.21 22.89 -39.72
CA ASN A 30 5.30 23.23 -40.79
C ASN A 30 5.12 21.98 -41.67
N GLU A 31 3.89 21.50 -41.78
CA GLU A 31 3.52 20.31 -42.56
C GLU A 31 3.89 20.41 -44.04
N SER A 32 4.12 21.60 -44.56
CA SER A 32 4.55 21.86 -45.97
C SER A 32 6.07 21.83 -46.18
N ASN A 33 6.87 21.60 -45.14
CA ASN A 33 8.34 21.60 -45.23
C ASN A 33 8.83 20.21 -45.68
N PRO A 34 9.49 20.09 -46.85
CA PRO A 34 9.93 18.80 -47.40
C PRO A 34 10.99 18.07 -46.55
N LYS A 35 11.60 18.70 -45.54
CA LYS A 35 12.53 18.05 -44.62
C LYS A 35 11.87 17.05 -43.66
N PHE A 36 10.56 17.09 -43.54
CA PHE A 36 9.78 16.24 -42.62
C PHE A 36 8.93 15.20 -43.37
N GLN A 37 9.05 15.11 -44.69
CA GLN A 37 8.44 14.05 -45.48
C GLN A 37 9.50 13.02 -45.81
N ASN A 38 9.35 11.82 -45.26
CA ASN A 38 9.86 10.51 -45.63
C ASN A 38 10.75 9.80 -44.60
N GLY A 39 10.13 8.86 -43.87
CA GLY A 39 10.74 7.59 -43.56
C GLY A 39 10.35 6.57 -44.64
N ASP A 40 11.33 6.07 -45.36
CA ASP A 40 11.16 5.14 -46.49
C ASP A 40 10.41 3.88 -46.11
N ALA A 41 9.28 3.64 -46.79
CA ALA A 41 8.65 2.33 -46.87
C ALA A 41 9.13 1.64 -48.15
N ASN A 42 9.95 0.62 -48.02
CA ASN A 42 10.22 -0.31 -49.12
C ASN A 42 9.03 -1.27 -49.29
N GLY A 43 8.45 -1.19 -50.46
CA GLY A 43 7.32 -2.00 -50.87
C GLY A 43 7.68 -3.44 -51.26
N HIS A 44 6.71 -4.30 -51.06
CA HIS A 44 6.45 -5.43 -51.94
C HIS A 44 5.00 -5.34 -52.39
N ASP A 45 4.88 -5.24 -53.71
CA ASP A 45 3.67 -5.25 -54.51
C ASP A 45 3.16 -6.69 -54.62
N ASP A 46 1.91 -6.94 -54.24
CA ASP A 46 1.09 -8.02 -54.77
C ASP A 46 -0.36 -7.53 -54.82
N GLY A 47 -0.82 -7.30 -56.05
CA GLY A 47 -2.12 -6.77 -56.36
C GLY A 47 -3.28 -7.69 -56.02
N HIS A 48 -4.34 -7.10 -55.51
CA HIS A 48 -5.73 -7.47 -55.77
C HIS A 48 -6.64 -6.27 -55.65
N ASP A 49 -7.29 -5.92 -56.77
CA ASP A 49 -8.38 -4.96 -56.88
C ASP A 49 -9.53 -5.28 -55.95
N HIS A 50 -9.95 -4.34 -55.15
CA HIS A 50 -11.36 -4.10 -54.82
C HIS A 50 -11.57 -2.61 -54.48
N ALA A 51 -12.35 -1.98 -55.32
CA ALA A 51 -12.89 -0.64 -55.11
C ALA A 51 -13.85 -0.62 -53.94
N ALA A 52 -13.66 0.36 -53.05
CA ALA A 52 -14.76 0.98 -52.27
C ALA A 52 -14.30 2.32 -51.71
N ASP A 53 -15.05 3.33 -52.04
CA ASP A 53 -14.98 4.69 -51.57
C ASP A 53 -14.86 4.80 -50.04
N GLY A 54 -13.90 5.59 -49.59
CA GLY A 54 -13.78 5.99 -48.20
C GLY A 54 -12.93 7.25 -48.15
N ASP A 55 -13.57 8.41 -48.10
CA ASP A 55 -12.96 9.71 -47.78
C ASP A 55 -12.18 9.63 -46.46
N GLY A 56 -10.88 9.39 -46.59
CA GLY A 56 -9.94 9.24 -45.47
C GLY A 56 -9.47 10.58 -44.92
N THR A 57 -10.36 11.53 -44.70
CA THR A 57 -10.07 12.65 -43.77
C THR A 57 -10.23 12.12 -42.35
N GLY A 58 -9.17 11.52 -41.82
CA GLY A 58 -9.11 11.19 -40.38
C GLY A 58 -9.40 12.46 -39.62
N ALA A 59 -10.59 12.53 -38.99
CA ALA A 59 -10.96 13.65 -38.16
C ALA A 59 -9.88 13.79 -37.07
N ILE A 60 -9.12 14.87 -37.08
CA ILE A 60 -8.22 15.24 -36.03
C ILE A 60 -9.12 15.49 -34.81
N HIS A 61 -9.05 14.59 -33.82
CA HIS A 61 -9.78 14.78 -32.58
C HIS A 61 -9.11 15.89 -31.77
N ASP A 62 -9.90 16.88 -31.35
CA ASP A 62 -9.47 17.94 -30.43
C ASP A 62 -8.85 17.30 -29.17
N LEU A 63 -7.64 17.71 -28.81
CA LEU A 63 -6.96 17.27 -27.60
C LEU A 63 -7.62 17.83 -26.34
N GLY A 64 -8.45 18.89 -26.45
CA GLY A 64 -9.04 19.59 -25.33
C GLY A 64 -8.00 20.33 -24.49
N GLU A 65 -6.91 20.80 -25.14
CA GLU A 65 -5.87 21.59 -24.50
C GLU A 65 -6.44 22.88 -23.92
N ARG A 66 -5.91 23.28 -22.79
CA ARG A 66 -6.33 24.48 -22.05
C ARG A 66 -5.13 25.34 -21.71
N ASP A 67 -5.29 26.65 -21.77
CA ASP A 67 -4.30 27.58 -21.26
C ASP A 67 -4.28 27.51 -19.72
N ALA A 68 -3.15 27.15 -19.14
CA ALA A 68 -2.99 27.05 -17.69
C ALA A 68 -3.11 28.41 -16.98
N GLY A 69 -2.89 29.52 -17.71
CA GLY A 69 -3.03 30.89 -17.20
C GLY A 69 -4.49 31.32 -17.03
N ASP A 70 -5.41 30.66 -17.76
CA ASP A 70 -6.85 30.93 -17.68
C ASP A 70 -7.54 30.15 -16.53
N ASP A 71 -6.87 29.16 -15.94
CA ASP A 71 -7.40 28.36 -14.81
C ASP A 71 -7.28 29.14 -13.47
N ILE A 72 -8.08 30.19 -13.33
CA ILE A 72 -8.05 31.11 -12.16
C ILE A 72 -8.69 30.47 -10.92
N GLU A 73 -9.69 29.62 -11.08
CA GLU A 73 -10.40 28.98 -9.98
C GLU A 73 -9.64 27.76 -9.45
N LEU A 74 -9.53 27.65 -8.11
CA LEU A 74 -8.98 26.46 -7.50
C LEU A 74 -9.83 25.23 -7.84
N PRO A 75 -9.20 24.09 -8.22
CA PRO A 75 -9.95 22.88 -8.48
C PRO A 75 -10.62 22.37 -7.22
N LYS A 76 -11.77 21.71 -7.36
CA LYS A 76 -12.48 21.08 -6.23
C LYS A 76 -11.57 20.04 -5.53
N PRO A 77 -11.67 19.93 -4.19
CA PRO A 77 -10.90 18.92 -3.46
C PRO A 77 -11.13 17.51 -4.01
N ARG A 78 -10.09 16.69 -3.96
CA ARG A 78 -10.20 15.26 -4.31
C ARG A 78 -11.25 14.57 -3.45
N GLN A 79 -12.07 13.75 -4.05
CA GLN A 79 -13.16 13.05 -3.37
C GLN A 79 -12.63 11.76 -2.73
N TRP A 80 -11.90 11.92 -1.64
CA TRP A 80 -11.50 10.78 -0.83
C TRP A 80 -12.70 10.06 -0.23
N VAL A 81 -12.60 8.73 -0.12
CA VAL A 81 -13.67 7.86 0.38
C VAL A 81 -13.32 7.33 1.76
N LEU A 82 -12.11 6.73 1.92
CA LEU A 82 -11.58 6.21 3.17
C LEU A 82 -10.10 6.60 3.31
N GLY A 83 -9.76 7.44 4.27
CA GLY A 83 -8.39 7.88 4.49
C GLY A 83 -7.67 8.22 3.18
N ASN A 84 -6.48 7.64 2.99
CA ASN A 84 -5.75 7.69 1.71
C ASN A 84 -5.81 6.34 0.96
N GLN A 85 -6.78 5.47 1.28
CA GLN A 85 -6.92 4.15 0.68
C GLN A 85 -7.69 4.21 -0.64
N PHE A 86 -8.81 4.95 -0.66
CA PHE A 86 -9.72 5.02 -1.79
C PHE A 86 -10.05 6.46 -2.14
N CYS A 87 -9.98 6.78 -3.42
CA CYS A 87 -10.36 8.09 -3.96
C CYS A 87 -11.20 7.88 -5.23
N ARG A 88 -12.28 8.63 -5.39
CA ARG A 88 -13.11 8.56 -6.60
C ARG A 88 -12.30 8.90 -7.85
N LYS A 89 -12.66 8.31 -8.95
CA LYS A 89 -12.01 8.39 -10.28
C LYS A 89 -10.64 7.71 -10.36
N PHE A 90 -10.24 6.95 -9.33
CA PHE A 90 -8.94 6.30 -9.33
C PHE A 90 -9.04 4.82 -9.01
N LEU A 91 -8.11 4.07 -9.64
CA LEU A 91 -7.85 2.67 -9.34
C LEU A 91 -6.89 2.60 -8.14
N SER A 92 -7.26 1.78 -7.17
CA SER A 92 -6.42 1.37 -6.05
C SER A 92 -6.13 -0.12 -6.08
N GLY A 93 -5.08 -0.53 -5.38
CA GLY A 93 -4.71 -1.93 -5.26
C GLY A 93 -4.11 -2.26 -3.90
N LEU A 94 -4.28 -3.52 -3.50
CA LEU A 94 -3.67 -4.10 -2.31
C LEU A 94 -2.88 -5.34 -2.70
N ILE A 95 -1.56 -5.29 -2.60
CA ILE A 95 -0.68 -6.41 -2.89
C ILE A 95 -0.42 -7.17 -1.59
N ALA A 96 -0.72 -8.47 -1.58
CA ALA A 96 -0.57 -9.28 -0.38
C ALA A 96 -0.29 -10.75 -0.71
N PRO A 97 0.53 -11.47 0.08
CA PRO A 97 0.60 -12.93 0.00
C PRO A 97 -0.73 -13.58 0.32
N GLY A 98 -0.94 -14.82 -0.14
CA GLY A 98 -2.10 -15.60 0.24
C GLY A 98 -2.19 -15.80 1.76
N GLY A 99 -3.40 -15.75 2.32
CA GLY A 99 -3.65 -15.98 3.75
C GLY A 99 -3.32 -14.82 4.69
N THR A 100 -2.91 -13.64 4.19
CA THR A 100 -2.60 -12.47 5.03
C THR A 100 -3.82 -11.63 5.43
N GLY A 101 -5.04 -12.08 5.16
CA GLY A 101 -6.26 -11.34 5.54
C GLY A 101 -6.67 -10.21 4.60
N LYS A 102 -6.19 -10.22 3.35
CA LYS A 102 -6.51 -9.23 2.32
C LYS A 102 -8.02 -8.99 2.16
N SER A 103 -8.80 -10.05 1.92
CA SER A 103 -10.25 -9.96 1.71
C SER A 103 -10.99 -9.53 2.99
N ALA A 104 -10.55 -10.03 4.16
CA ALA A 104 -11.09 -9.61 5.46
C ALA A 104 -10.85 -8.11 5.72
N LEU A 105 -9.67 -7.58 5.40
CA LEU A 105 -9.38 -6.16 5.52
C LEU A 105 -10.26 -5.32 4.57
N ARG A 106 -10.38 -5.73 3.31
CA ARG A 106 -11.22 -5.01 2.33
C ARG A 106 -12.69 -5.02 2.71
N LEU A 107 -13.18 -6.13 3.26
CA LEU A 107 -14.53 -6.21 3.80
C LEU A 107 -14.73 -5.26 5.01
N ALA A 108 -13.80 -5.24 5.96
CA ALA A 108 -13.86 -4.34 7.12
C ALA A 108 -13.80 -2.86 6.70
N GLN A 109 -13.00 -2.51 5.69
CA GLN A 109 -12.97 -1.17 5.09
C GLN A 109 -14.29 -0.84 4.37
N GLY A 110 -14.86 -1.80 3.65
CA GLY A 110 -16.20 -1.67 3.07
C GLY A 110 -17.28 -1.42 4.13
N LEU A 111 -17.24 -2.17 5.22
CA LEU A 111 -18.15 -1.98 6.37
C LEU A 111 -17.94 -0.62 7.04
N SER A 112 -16.68 -0.16 7.18
CA SER A 112 -16.40 1.21 7.67
C SER A 112 -17.15 2.26 6.85
N LEU A 113 -17.15 2.10 5.54
CA LEU A 113 -17.79 3.04 4.62
C LEU A 113 -19.32 3.03 4.69
N VAL A 114 -19.92 1.85 4.75
CA VAL A 114 -21.40 1.73 4.76
C VAL A 114 -22.01 2.13 6.09
N THR A 115 -21.27 2.00 7.19
CA THR A 115 -21.69 2.39 8.53
C THR A 115 -21.24 3.80 8.93
N LYS A 116 -20.30 4.38 8.20
CA LYS A 116 -19.56 5.62 8.56
C LYS A 116 -18.82 5.47 9.91
N ARG A 117 -18.38 4.26 10.26
CA ARG A 117 -17.61 3.98 11.48
C ARG A 117 -16.14 3.72 11.11
N SER A 118 -15.19 4.21 11.89
CA SER A 118 -13.75 3.98 11.67
C SER A 118 -13.34 2.59 12.17
N LEU A 119 -13.83 1.52 11.53
CA LEU A 119 -13.57 0.14 11.97
C LEU A 119 -12.12 -0.30 11.72
N THR A 120 -11.43 0.36 10.80
CA THR A 120 -10.03 0.10 10.42
C THR A 120 -9.08 1.22 10.87
N GLY A 121 -9.55 2.14 11.73
CA GLY A 121 -8.74 3.26 12.23
C GLY A 121 -8.59 4.43 11.26
N GLU A 122 -9.16 4.34 10.05
CA GLU A 122 -9.05 5.35 9.02
C GLU A 122 -10.26 6.30 9.01
N HIS A 123 -10.05 7.52 8.56
CA HIS A 123 -11.13 8.50 8.48
C HIS A 123 -12.12 8.15 7.36
N VAL A 124 -13.41 8.09 7.69
CA VAL A 124 -14.52 7.90 6.73
C VAL A 124 -15.11 9.25 6.39
N PHE A 125 -14.89 9.75 5.18
CA PHE A 125 -15.33 11.09 4.77
C PHE A 125 -16.86 11.21 4.70
N LYS A 126 -17.52 10.19 4.18
CA LYS A 126 -18.99 10.14 4.12
C LYS A 126 -19.51 8.70 4.17
N ARG A 127 -20.78 8.54 4.53
CA ARG A 127 -21.45 7.24 4.44
C ARG A 127 -21.64 6.85 2.97
N CYS A 128 -21.19 5.66 2.60
CA CYS A 128 -21.09 5.20 1.21
C CYS A 128 -21.97 3.98 0.93
N ARG A 129 -22.08 3.65 -0.38
CA ARG A 129 -22.50 2.35 -0.87
C ARG A 129 -21.29 1.61 -1.40
N VAL A 130 -21.18 0.33 -1.11
CA VAL A 130 -20.04 -0.51 -1.51
C VAL A 130 -20.55 -1.75 -2.24
N LEU A 131 -19.93 -2.08 -3.37
CA LEU A 131 -20.12 -3.31 -4.10
C LEU A 131 -18.83 -4.14 -4.02
N ILE A 132 -18.92 -5.35 -3.47
CA ILE A 132 -17.82 -6.32 -3.44
C ILE A 132 -18.12 -7.42 -4.45
N VAL A 133 -17.18 -7.66 -5.36
CA VAL A 133 -17.25 -8.75 -6.33
C VAL A 133 -16.15 -9.74 -6.00
N SER A 134 -16.51 -10.89 -5.41
CA SER A 134 -15.58 -12.00 -5.18
C SER A 134 -15.61 -12.95 -6.38
N LEU A 135 -14.42 -13.25 -6.91
CA LEU A 135 -14.23 -14.17 -8.03
C LEU A 135 -13.66 -15.52 -7.58
N GLU A 136 -13.42 -15.69 -6.29
CA GLU A 136 -12.95 -16.93 -5.67
C GLU A 136 -14.02 -17.59 -4.82
N ASP A 137 -14.69 -16.82 -3.96
CA ASP A 137 -15.70 -17.31 -3.05
C ASP A 137 -17.05 -17.52 -3.75
N ASP A 138 -17.90 -18.36 -3.15
CA ASP A 138 -19.30 -18.41 -3.50
C ASP A 138 -20.15 -17.51 -2.56
N ALA A 139 -21.45 -17.53 -2.78
CA ALA A 139 -22.37 -16.66 -2.05
C ALA A 139 -22.45 -17.02 -0.55
N GLU A 140 -22.35 -18.30 -0.21
CA GLU A 140 -22.40 -18.75 1.18
C GLU A 140 -21.12 -18.37 1.93
N GLU A 141 -19.95 -18.53 1.29
CA GLU A 141 -18.68 -18.14 1.89
C GLU A 141 -18.61 -16.62 2.09
N MET A 142 -19.06 -15.83 1.12
CA MET A 142 -19.21 -14.39 1.29
C MET A 142 -20.15 -14.02 2.44
N GLN A 143 -21.24 -14.77 2.63
CA GLN A 143 -22.14 -14.57 3.79
C GLN A 143 -21.40 -14.87 5.10
N ARG A 144 -20.62 -15.96 5.18
CA ARG A 144 -19.82 -16.29 6.38
C ARG A 144 -18.86 -15.15 6.72
N HIS A 145 -18.10 -14.64 5.73
CA HIS A 145 -17.19 -13.50 5.93
C HIS A 145 -17.92 -12.24 6.41
N ILE A 146 -19.04 -11.89 5.77
CA ILE A 146 -19.85 -10.73 6.17
C ILE A 146 -20.36 -10.92 7.59
N ARG A 147 -20.93 -12.09 7.92
CA ARG A 147 -21.45 -12.38 9.27
C ARG A 147 -20.39 -12.29 10.34
N ALA A 148 -19.21 -12.86 10.11
CA ALA A 148 -18.09 -12.78 11.04
C ALA A 148 -17.71 -11.31 11.33
N ALA A 149 -17.59 -10.51 10.29
CA ALA A 149 -17.24 -9.10 10.44
C ALA A 149 -18.35 -8.30 11.16
N LEU A 150 -19.63 -8.57 10.86
CA LEU A 150 -20.76 -7.91 11.55
C LEU A 150 -20.80 -8.27 13.04
N ILE A 151 -20.59 -9.55 13.40
CA ILE A 151 -20.55 -10.00 14.80
C ILE A 151 -19.39 -9.30 15.53
N HIS A 152 -18.19 -9.36 14.97
CA HIS A 152 -16.98 -8.80 15.59
C HIS A 152 -17.09 -7.28 15.84
N HIS A 153 -17.57 -6.55 14.84
CA HIS A 153 -17.67 -5.09 14.91
C HIS A 153 -19.00 -4.60 15.52
N ASN A 154 -19.86 -5.53 15.97
CA ASN A 154 -21.17 -5.22 16.53
C ASN A 154 -22.00 -4.30 15.61
N ILE A 155 -22.24 -4.78 14.37
CA ILE A 155 -22.99 -4.08 13.35
C ILE A 155 -24.30 -4.83 13.09
N PRO A 156 -25.45 -4.20 13.32
CA PRO A 156 -26.74 -4.81 12.98
C PRO A 156 -26.98 -4.82 11.45
N LEU A 157 -27.76 -5.79 10.99
CA LEU A 157 -27.99 -5.99 9.55
C LEU A 157 -28.68 -4.81 8.85
N ASP A 158 -29.55 -4.12 9.54
CA ASP A 158 -30.28 -2.95 9.03
C ASP A 158 -29.34 -1.77 8.76
N GLU A 159 -28.21 -1.68 9.47
CA GLU A 159 -27.21 -0.64 9.25
C GLU A 159 -26.51 -0.76 7.89
N ILE A 160 -26.39 -1.99 7.34
CA ILE A 160 -25.77 -2.25 6.03
C ILE A 160 -26.78 -2.41 4.90
N ALA A 161 -28.07 -2.55 5.23
CA ALA A 161 -29.13 -2.77 4.25
C ALA A 161 -29.20 -1.64 3.20
N GLY A 162 -29.25 -2.01 1.91
CA GLY A 162 -29.25 -1.09 0.79
C GLY A 162 -27.95 -0.30 0.58
N ARG A 163 -26.84 -0.68 1.27
CA ARG A 163 -25.53 -0.04 1.16
C ARG A 163 -24.38 -0.99 0.88
N LEU A 164 -24.35 -2.17 1.49
CA LEU A 164 -23.38 -3.22 1.17
C LEU A 164 -24.02 -4.19 0.19
N PHE A 165 -23.41 -4.35 -0.96
CA PHE A 165 -23.79 -5.32 -1.98
C PHE A 165 -22.61 -6.24 -2.25
N TYR A 166 -22.88 -7.50 -2.56
CA TYR A 166 -21.86 -8.42 -3.01
C TYR A 166 -22.36 -9.26 -4.20
N ALA A 167 -21.42 -9.73 -4.99
CA ALA A 167 -21.67 -10.64 -6.10
C ALA A 167 -20.51 -11.65 -6.22
N THR A 168 -20.84 -12.85 -6.67
CA THR A 168 -19.88 -13.96 -6.85
C THR A 168 -19.99 -14.57 -8.26
N PRO A 169 -19.68 -13.79 -9.32
CA PRO A 169 -19.89 -14.20 -10.71
C PRO A 169 -18.81 -15.18 -11.17
N LYS A 170 -18.98 -16.47 -10.84
CA LYS A 170 -18.02 -17.52 -11.23
C LYS A 170 -17.86 -17.60 -12.74
N GLY A 171 -16.60 -17.64 -13.21
CA GLY A 171 -16.25 -17.82 -14.62
C GLY A 171 -16.35 -16.56 -15.50
N MET A 172 -16.95 -15.48 -15.04
CA MET A 172 -17.00 -14.24 -15.80
C MET A 172 -15.66 -13.54 -15.80
N LYS A 173 -15.28 -12.94 -16.93
CA LYS A 173 -14.03 -12.20 -17.14
C LYS A 173 -14.31 -10.77 -17.61
N LEU A 174 -13.47 -9.84 -17.15
CA LEU A 174 -13.45 -8.45 -17.60
C LEU A 174 -12.80 -8.35 -18.98
N ALA A 175 -11.75 -9.15 -19.19
CA ALA A 175 -10.99 -9.19 -20.43
C ALA A 175 -10.55 -10.64 -20.75
N GLU A 176 -10.58 -11.00 -22.04
CA GLU A 176 -10.22 -12.32 -22.52
C GLU A 176 -9.63 -12.29 -23.93
N MET A 177 -8.94 -13.35 -24.34
CA MET A 177 -8.49 -13.54 -25.73
C MET A 177 -9.57 -14.22 -26.56
N ARG A 178 -9.95 -13.64 -27.68
CA ARG A 178 -10.83 -14.26 -28.68
C ARG A 178 -10.29 -14.00 -30.09
N GLY A 179 -10.15 -15.04 -30.88
CA GLY A 179 -9.65 -14.91 -32.24
C GLY A 179 -8.28 -14.24 -32.38
N GLY A 180 -7.40 -14.43 -31.38
CA GLY A 180 -6.06 -13.81 -31.37
C GLY A 180 -6.00 -12.34 -30.94
N SER A 181 -7.15 -11.72 -30.61
CA SER A 181 -7.21 -10.34 -30.13
C SER A 181 -7.73 -10.25 -28.69
N ARG A 182 -7.33 -9.21 -27.96
CA ARG A 182 -7.84 -8.89 -26.62
C ARG A 182 -9.23 -8.29 -26.76
N GLN A 183 -10.20 -8.83 -26.01
CA GLN A 183 -11.58 -8.38 -26.05
C GLN A 183 -12.13 -8.15 -24.63
N ILE A 184 -13.10 -7.23 -24.54
CA ILE A 184 -13.88 -6.99 -23.34
C ILE A 184 -14.77 -8.19 -23.08
N GLY A 185 -14.68 -8.73 -21.87
CA GLY A 185 -15.44 -9.90 -21.44
C GLY A 185 -16.82 -9.55 -20.86
N MET A 186 -17.58 -10.58 -20.52
CA MET A 186 -18.96 -10.43 -20.03
C MET A 186 -19.04 -9.74 -18.66
N LEU A 187 -18.02 -9.87 -17.82
CA LEU A 187 -18.00 -9.25 -16.49
C LEU A 187 -18.08 -7.73 -16.59
N GLU A 188 -17.47 -7.11 -17.58
CA GLU A 188 -17.48 -5.67 -17.78
C GLU A 188 -18.91 -5.13 -17.94
N LYS A 189 -19.69 -5.72 -18.85
CA LYS A 189 -21.09 -5.33 -19.06
C LYS A 189 -21.96 -5.55 -17.84
N SER A 190 -21.77 -6.68 -17.16
CA SER A 190 -22.51 -7.00 -15.91
C SER A 190 -22.15 -6.06 -14.78
N LEU A 191 -20.89 -5.62 -14.72
CA LEU A 191 -20.40 -4.68 -13.72
C LEU A 191 -21.00 -3.29 -13.97
N ARG A 192 -21.02 -2.79 -15.20
CA ARG A 192 -21.70 -1.53 -15.56
C ARG A 192 -23.17 -1.53 -15.12
N ALA A 193 -23.91 -2.56 -15.50
CA ALA A 193 -25.31 -2.69 -15.10
C ALA A 193 -25.51 -2.75 -13.58
N ALA A 194 -24.58 -3.38 -12.84
CA ALA A 194 -24.61 -3.40 -11.38
C ALA A 194 -24.28 -2.03 -10.78
N ILE A 195 -23.32 -1.31 -11.33
CA ILE A 195 -22.95 0.06 -10.92
C ILE A 195 -24.13 1.00 -11.14
N GLU A 196 -24.77 0.97 -12.29
CA GLU A 196 -25.94 1.80 -12.61
C GLU A 196 -27.13 1.52 -11.67
N ARG A 197 -27.39 0.24 -11.40
CA ARG A 197 -28.50 -0.18 -10.52
C ARG A 197 -28.26 0.14 -9.05
N ARG A 198 -27.00 -0.04 -8.55
CA ARG A 198 -26.69 0.05 -7.13
C ARG A 198 -26.03 1.39 -6.74
N GLN A 199 -25.48 2.11 -7.71
CA GLN A 199 -24.82 3.41 -7.50
C GLN A 199 -23.78 3.37 -6.36
N PRO A 200 -22.79 2.46 -6.41
CA PRO A 200 -21.77 2.34 -5.38
C PRO A 200 -20.84 3.56 -5.41
N ASP A 201 -20.27 3.89 -4.25
CA ASP A 201 -19.17 4.84 -4.13
C ASP A 201 -17.79 4.16 -4.30
N LEU A 202 -17.75 2.86 -3.95
CA LEU A 202 -16.57 1.98 -4.08
C LEU A 202 -16.99 0.63 -4.66
N VAL A 203 -16.21 0.15 -5.62
CA VAL A 203 -16.27 -1.22 -6.14
C VAL A 203 -14.97 -1.93 -5.81
N ILE A 204 -15.04 -3.09 -5.15
CA ILE A 204 -13.91 -3.96 -4.83
C ILE A 204 -14.02 -5.22 -5.68
N LEU A 205 -12.96 -5.55 -6.41
CA LEU A 205 -12.89 -6.68 -7.33
C LEU A 205 -11.78 -7.65 -6.89
N ASP A 206 -12.09 -8.67 -6.13
CA ASP A 206 -11.12 -9.54 -5.45
C ASP A 206 -11.13 -10.97 -5.99
N PRO A 207 -10.00 -11.48 -6.50
CA PRO A 207 -8.73 -10.81 -6.75
C PRO A 207 -8.56 -10.39 -8.22
N TYR A 208 -7.63 -9.45 -8.46
CA TYR A 208 -7.27 -8.96 -9.79
C TYR A 208 -6.96 -10.08 -10.80
N VAL A 209 -6.17 -11.07 -10.41
CA VAL A 209 -5.76 -12.20 -11.26
C VAL A 209 -6.95 -13.00 -11.83
N LYS A 210 -8.08 -13.00 -11.17
CA LYS A 210 -9.30 -13.71 -11.63
C LYS A 210 -10.18 -12.86 -12.55
N LEU A 211 -9.92 -11.55 -12.64
CA LEU A 211 -10.68 -10.65 -13.51
C LEU A 211 -10.52 -10.96 -15.01
N HIS A 212 -9.41 -11.52 -15.42
CA HIS A 212 -9.08 -11.72 -16.82
C HIS A 212 -8.64 -13.15 -17.14
N ALA A 213 -8.65 -13.47 -18.43
CA ALA A 213 -8.09 -14.69 -19.01
C ALA A 213 -6.96 -14.36 -19.99
N LEU A 214 -6.10 -13.42 -19.59
CA LEU A 214 -4.93 -12.96 -20.33
C LEU A 214 -3.65 -13.39 -19.62
N GLU A 215 -2.51 -13.41 -20.32
CA GLU A 215 -1.21 -13.76 -19.73
C GLU A 215 -0.71 -12.65 -18.79
N GLU A 216 -0.47 -12.96 -17.52
CA GLU A 216 0.00 -12.00 -16.50
C GLU A 216 1.38 -11.41 -16.80
N ASN A 217 2.22 -12.09 -17.58
CA ASN A 217 3.55 -11.61 -17.97
C ASN A 217 3.52 -10.69 -19.20
N ASP A 218 2.37 -10.52 -19.86
CA ASP A 218 2.16 -9.58 -20.95
C ASP A 218 1.74 -8.22 -20.37
N ASN A 219 2.67 -7.28 -20.34
CA ASN A 219 2.42 -5.93 -19.81
C ASN A 219 1.26 -5.23 -20.53
N GLY A 220 1.20 -5.35 -21.86
CA GLY A 220 0.12 -4.74 -22.63
C GLY A 220 -1.25 -5.37 -22.35
N ALA A 221 -1.30 -6.66 -22.01
CA ALA A 221 -2.53 -7.32 -21.59
C ALA A 221 -2.97 -6.81 -20.19
N MET A 222 -2.01 -6.60 -19.31
CA MET A 222 -2.28 -6.08 -17.97
C MET A 222 -2.68 -4.60 -17.99
N ASP A 223 -2.06 -3.79 -18.86
CA ASP A 223 -2.47 -2.40 -19.08
C ASP A 223 -3.90 -2.33 -19.61
N PHE A 224 -4.27 -3.18 -20.56
CA PHE A 224 -5.65 -3.25 -21.07
C PHE A 224 -6.69 -3.50 -19.96
N VAL A 225 -6.42 -4.43 -19.03
CA VAL A 225 -7.31 -4.71 -17.88
C VAL A 225 -7.38 -3.50 -16.94
N SER A 226 -6.23 -2.90 -16.66
CA SER A 226 -6.15 -1.76 -15.75
C SER A 226 -6.84 -0.52 -16.32
N ASP A 227 -6.74 -0.29 -17.63
CA ASP A 227 -7.42 0.80 -18.32
C ASP A 227 -8.94 0.64 -18.27
N LEU A 228 -9.46 -0.58 -18.44
CA LEU A 228 -10.89 -0.85 -18.27
C LEU A 228 -11.37 -0.47 -16.85
N LEU A 229 -10.59 -0.81 -15.83
CA LEU A 229 -10.92 -0.47 -14.43
C LEU A 229 -10.82 1.03 -14.17
N ALA A 230 -9.79 1.68 -14.70
CA ALA A 230 -9.62 3.14 -14.59
C ALA A 230 -10.74 3.89 -15.31
N THR A 231 -11.13 3.43 -16.49
CA THR A 231 -12.25 3.97 -17.27
C THR A 231 -13.55 3.90 -16.48
N LEU A 232 -13.88 2.75 -15.89
CA LEU A 232 -15.06 2.61 -15.02
C LEU A 232 -15.02 3.58 -13.84
N ALA A 233 -13.85 3.76 -13.20
CA ALA A 233 -13.70 4.68 -12.09
C ALA A 233 -13.98 6.12 -12.48
N ILE A 234 -13.52 6.54 -13.66
CA ILE A 234 -13.68 7.91 -14.19
C ILE A 234 -15.13 8.14 -14.64
N GLU A 235 -15.68 7.27 -15.50
CA GLU A 235 -17.00 7.42 -16.09
C GLU A 235 -18.11 7.48 -15.04
N TYR A 236 -18.05 6.60 -14.04
CA TYR A 236 -19.07 6.55 -12.98
C TYR A 236 -18.72 7.40 -11.75
N ASN A 237 -17.58 8.10 -11.76
CA ASN A 237 -17.10 8.89 -10.63
C ASN A 237 -17.09 8.08 -9.32
N ILE A 238 -16.57 6.86 -9.34
CA ILE A 238 -16.44 5.94 -8.22
C ILE A 238 -14.98 5.65 -7.91
N ALA A 239 -14.70 5.08 -6.73
CA ALA A 239 -13.44 4.42 -6.45
C ALA A 239 -13.51 2.96 -6.93
N VAL A 240 -12.43 2.47 -7.53
CA VAL A 240 -12.28 1.05 -7.89
C VAL A 240 -11.06 0.51 -7.18
N ASP A 241 -11.19 -0.66 -6.53
CA ASP A 241 -10.10 -1.35 -5.87
C ASP A 241 -9.96 -2.77 -6.41
N ALA A 242 -8.74 -3.16 -6.74
CA ALA A 242 -8.45 -4.49 -7.28
C ALA A 242 -7.31 -5.14 -6.48
N PRO A 243 -7.62 -5.84 -5.38
CA PRO A 243 -6.64 -6.57 -4.60
C PRO A 243 -5.95 -7.66 -5.42
N HIS A 244 -4.63 -7.82 -5.20
CA HIS A 244 -3.81 -8.76 -5.96
C HIS A 244 -2.96 -9.66 -5.05
N HIS A 245 -2.86 -10.94 -5.40
CA HIS A 245 -1.97 -11.86 -4.72
C HIS A 245 -0.52 -11.68 -5.20
N SER A 246 0.41 -11.45 -4.27
CA SER A 246 1.82 -11.58 -4.61
C SER A 246 2.18 -13.05 -4.83
N LYS A 247 3.01 -13.36 -5.83
CA LYS A 247 3.58 -14.71 -5.99
C LYS A 247 4.42 -15.07 -4.75
N LYS A 248 4.56 -16.37 -4.49
CA LYS A 248 5.35 -16.91 -3.36
C LYS A 248 6.75 -16.27 -3.33
N GLY A 249 6.99 -15.44 -2.35
CA GLY A 249 8.23 -14.71 -2.10
C GLY A 249 8.01 -13.76 -0.93
N GLN A 250 9.09 -13.27 -0.35
CA GLN A 250 9.00 -12.35 0.78
C GLN A 250 8.64 -10.95 0.21
N LEU A 251 7.36 -10.55 0.37
CA LEU A 251 6.93 -9.20 0.05
C LEU A 251 7.57 -8.24 1.07
N THR A 252 8.31 -7.25 0.57
CA THR A 252 8.89 -6.20 1.42
C THR A 252 7.83 -5.15 1.74
N PRO A 253 7.61 -4.81 3.02
CA PRO A 253 6.65 -3.78 3.39
C PRO A 253 6.90 -2.44 2.69
N GLY A 254 5.86 -1.90 2.06
CA GLY A 254 5.94 -0.62 1.34
C GLY A 254 6.66 -0.65 0.00
N ASP A 255 7.12 -1.82 -0.45
CA ASP A 255 7.77 -1.99 -1.75
C ASP A 255 6.87 -2.77 -2.71
N PRO A 256 6.24 -2.12 -3.70
CA PRO A 256 5.36 -2.78 -4.65
C PRO A 256 6.11 -3.66 -5.64
N ASP A 257 7.44 -3.46 -5.81
CA ASP A 257 8.28 -4.20 -6.75
C ASP A 257 8.72 -5.57 -6.20
N SER A 258 8.69 -5.74 -4.89
CA SER A 258 9.04 -7.01 -4.25
C SER A 258 8.03 -8.13 -4.52
N GLY A 259 6.82 -7.80 -4.99
CA GLY A 259 5.76 -8.74 -5.38
C GLY A 259 5.77 -9.03 -6.88
N ARG A 260 6.41 -10.12 -7.34
CA ARG A 260 6.34 -10.52 -8.75
C ARG A 260 4.90 -10.71 -9.22
N GLY A 261 4.54 -10.11 -10.37
CA GLY A 261 3.20 -10.18 -10.98
C GLY A 261 2.28 -9.01 -10.58
N ALA A 262 2.72 -8.11 -9.70
CA ALA A 262 1.93 -6.94 -9.27
C ALA A 262 2.22 -5.67 -10.11
N SER A 263 3.08 -5.76 -11.14
CA SER A 263 3.53 -4.61 -11.94
C SER A 263 2.36 -3.81 -12.53
N ALA A 264 1.37 -4.49 -13.07
CA ALA A 264 0.22 -3.81 -13.71
C ALA A 264 -0.59 -2.96 -12.71
N ILE A 265 -0.96 -3.52 -11.56
CA ILE A 265 -1.67 -2.76 -10.49
C ILE A 265 -0.77 -1.64 -9.95
N ARG A 266 0.55 -1.90 -9.81
CA ARG A 266 1.51 -0.88 -9.41
C ARG A 266 1.55 0.27 -10.41
N ASP A 267 1.61 -0.03 -11.70
CA ASP A 267 1.84 0.97 -12.74
C ASP A 267 0.56 1.79 -13.00
N ALA A 268 -0.57 1.15 -13.16
CA ALA A 268 -1.86 1.78 -13.40
C ALA A 268 -2.50 2.39 -12.13
N GLY A 269 -2.32 1.75 -10.97
CA GLY A 269 -2.89 2.24 -9.71
C GLY A 269 -2.25 3.54 -9.23
N ARG A 270 -3.06 4.48 -8.79
CA ARG A 270 -2.60 5.73 -8.14
C ARG A 270 -2.43 5.58 -6.63
N LEU A 271 -3.05 4.56 -6.06
CA LEU A 271 -3.09 4.25 -4.63
C LEU A 271 -2.81 2.74 -4.47
N VAL A 272 -1.54 2.39 -4.25
CA VAL A 272 -1.13 0.99 -4.09
C VAL A 272 -0.57 0.80 -2.69
N HIS A 273 -1.04 -0.26 -2.05
CA HIS A 273 -0.66 -0.64 -0.69
C HIS A 273 -0.11 -2.06 -0.67
N THR A 274 0.72 -2.36 0.31
CA THR A 274 1.16 -3.73 0.61
C THR A 274 0.62 -4.16 1.96
N LEU A 275 0.16 -5.41 2.06
CA LEU A 275 -0.22 -6.04 3.32
C LEU A 275 0.71 -7.22 3.59
N THR A 276 1.45 -7.15 4.68
CA THR A 276 2.42 -8.18 5.06
C THR A 276 2.20 -8.65 6.48
N ALA A 277 2.49 -9.93 6.76
CA ALA A 277 2.52 -10.42 8.13
C ALA A 277 3.68 -9.79 8.90
N MET A 278 3.51 -9.64 10.22
CA MET A 278 4.54 -9.17 11.13
C MET A 278 5.83 -10.02 10.99
N SER A 279 6.98 -9.38 10.85
CA SER A 279 8.28 -10.05 10.81
C SER A 279 8.69 -10.55 12.20
N GLU A 280 9.66 -11.47 12.24
CA GLU A 280 10.20 -11.98 13.53
C GLU A 280 10.84 -10.89 14.37
N ASP A 281 11.51 -9.93 13.73
CA ASP A 281 12.14 -8.82 14.44
C ASP A 281 11.11 -7.84 15.00
N GLU A 282 10.01 -7.59 14.26
CA GLU A 282 8.88 -6.81 14.77
C GLU A 282 8.19 -7.52 15.93
N ALA A 283 7.95 -8.84 15.83
CA ALA A 283 7.37 -9.62 16.92
C ALA A 283 8.23 -9.55 18.20
N LYS A 284 9.53 -9.76 18.08
CA LYS A 284 10.49 -9.59 19.20
C LYS A 284 10.44 -8.18 19.78
N ARG A 285 10.37 -7.16 18.92
CA ARG A 285 10.30 -5.76 19.33
C ARG A 285 9.01 -5.44 20.08
N PHE A 286 7.88 -6.02 19.65
CA PHE A 286 6.56 -5.75 20.23
C PHE A 286 6.17 -6.73 21.35
N GLY A 287 6.99 -7.76 21.63
CA GLY A 287 6.70 -8.75 22.65
C GLY A 287 5.61 -9.75 22.26
N ILE A 288 5.45 -9.98 20.95
CA ILE A 288 4.49 -10.95 20.40
C ILE A 288 5.19 -12.31 20.27
N SER A 289 4.53 -13.38 20.71
CA SER A 289 5.07 -14.73 20.59
C SER A 289 5.18 -15.17 19.12
N PRO A 290 6.12 -16.08 18.77
CA PRO A 290 6.26 -16.59 17.41
C PRO A 290 4.97 -17.21 16.87
N GLU A 291 4.19 -17.87 17.73
CA GLU A 291 2.94 -18.55 17.39
C GLU A 291 1.83 -17.54 17.04
N GLU A 292 1.79 -16.41 17.74
CA GLU A 292 0.78 -15.38 17.50
C GLU A 292 1.16 -14.41 16.39
N ARG A 293 2.43 -14.33 16.00
CA ARG A 293 2.98 -13.38 15.04
C ARG A 293 2.18 -13.30 13.73
N THR A 294 1.75 -14.43 13.20
CA THR A 294 1.01 -14.51 11.93
C THR A 294 -0.38 -13.92 11.99
N ARG A 295 -0.90 -13.65 13.18
CA ARG A 295 -2.19 -12.94 13.38
C ARG A 295 -2.06 -11.43 13.23
N TYR A 296 -0.85 -10.90 13.19
CA TYR A 296 -0.64 -9.45 13.06
C TYR A 296 -0.14 -9.12 11.66
N VAL A 297 -0.81 -8.18 11.03
CA VAL A 297 -0.50 -7.74 9.67
C VAL A 297 -0.34 -6.23 9.62
N ARG A 298 0.53 -5.77 8.73
CA ARG A 298 0.79 -4.35 8.52
C ARG A 298 0.44 -3.93 7.11
N LEU A 299 -0.22 -2.80 7.01
CA LEU A 299 -0.57 -2.12 5.78
C LEU A 299 0.39 -0.95 5.58
N ASP A 300 1.14 -0.99 4.49
CA ASP A 300 2.08 0.06 4.11
C ASP A 300 1.65 0.73 2.80
N LYS A 301 1.91 2.03 2.70
CA LYS A 301 1.76 2.77 1.45
C LYS A 301 2.93 2.46 0.55
N ALA A 302 2.67 1.79 -0.58
CA ALA A 302 3.69 1.41 -1.56
C ALA A 302 3.82 2.46 -2.68
N LYS A 303 2.67 2.95 -3.19
CA LYS A 303 2.61 4.05 -4.17
C LYS A 303 1.37 4.88 -3.86
N VAL A 304 1.55 6.12 -3.45
CA VAL A 304 0.45 7.06 -3.19
C VAL A 304 0.77 8.38 -3.89
N ASN A 305 0.33 8.51 -5.14
CA ASN A 305 0.63 9.70 -5.96
C ASN A 305 -0.28 10.90 -5.64
N LEU A 306 -1.34 10.67 -4.87
CA LEU A 306 -2.38 11.68 -4.61
C LEU A 306 -2.23 12.38 -3.27
N ALA A 307 -1.29 11.94 -2.41
CA ALA A 307 -1.05 12.49 -1.09
C ALA A 307 0.46 12.47 -0.78
N PRO A 308 0.93 13.30 0.17
CA PRO A 308 2.31 13.26 0.60
C PRO A 308 2.72 11.87 1.09
N PRO A 309 3.99 11.45 0.87
CA PRO A 309 4.48 10.17 1.34
C PRO A 309 4.40 10.07 2.87
N SER A 310 3.97 8.94 3.37
CA SER A 310 3.95 8.62 4.80
C SER A 310 4.64 7.28 5.01
N ARG A 311 5.54 7.22 5.97
CA ARG A 311 6.25 5.99 6.35
C ARG A 311 5.59 5.25 7.52
N THR A 312 4.43 5.72 7.98
CA THR A 312 3.72 5.11 9.10
C THR A 312 2.86 3.96 8.58
N ALA A 313 3.16 2.75 9.03
CA ALA A 313 2.34 1.57 8.78
C ALA A 313 1.07 1.60 9.64
N ILE A 314 -0.03 1.08 9.12
CA ILE A 314 -1.24 0.77 9.88
C ILE A 314 -1.20 -0.72 10.21
N TRP A 315 -1.47 -1.06 11.46
CA TRP A 315 -1.45 -2.44 11.90
C TRP A 315 -2.84 -2.97 12.19
N PHE A 316 -3.02 -4.25 11.92
CA PHE A 316 -4.25 -4.98 12.20
C PHE A 316 -3.95 -6.31 12.89
N LYS A 317 -4.92 -6.80 13.66
CA LYS A 317 -4.94 -8.16 14.18
C LYS A 317 -6.01 -8.96 13.46
N LEU A 318 -5.67 -10.14 13.00
CA LEU A 318 -6.59 -11.12 12.44
C LEU A 318 -7.28 -11.86 13.59
N VAL A 319 -8.60 -11.88 13.59
CA VAL A 319 -9.42 -12.44 14.66
C VAL A 319 -10.35 -13.52 14.10
N GLY A 320 -10.34 -14.70 14.70
CA GLY A 320 -11.34 -15.75 14.42
C GLY A 320 -12.66 -15.44 15.13
N VAL A 321 -13.76 -15.53 14.42
CA VAL A 321 -15.11 -15.27 14.92
C VAL A 321 -15.99 -16.51 14.73
N ARG A 322 -16.53 -17.06 15.81
CA ARG A 322 -17.49 -18.15 15.73
C ARG A 322 -18.84 -17.62 15.30
N LEU A 323 -19.43 -18.22 14.26
CA LEU A 323 -20.70 -17.79 13.70
C LEU A 323 -21.91 -18.27 14.50
N GLY A 324 -21.75 -19.34 15.28
CA GLY A 324 -22.84 -19.95 16.03
C GLY A 324 -23.84 -20.70 15.15
N ASN A 325 -23.42 -21.13 13.96
CA ASN A 325 -24.22 -21.85 12.97
C ASN A 325 -24.00 -23.38 13.03
N GLY A 326 -23.62 -23.90 14.21
CA GLY A 326 -23.48 -25.36 14.42
C GLY A 326 -24.80 -26.11 14.32
N ASP A 327 -24.72 -27.37 13.90
CA ASP A 327 -25.83 -28.32 13.83
C ASP A 327 -25.45 -29.68 14.48
N ALA A 328 -26.26 -30.71 14.27
CA ALA A 328 -26.02 -32.03 14.84
C ALA A 328 -24.76 -32.71 14.30
N ASP A 329 -24.42 -32.48 13.03
CA ASP A 329 -23.25 -33.07 12.36
C ASP A 329 -22.02 -32.20 12.57
N TYR A 330 -22.16 -30.87 12.69
CA TYR A 330 -21.10 -29.87 12.84
C TYR A 330 -21.32 -29.01 14.09
N PRO A 331 -21.25 -29.55 15.31
CA PRO A 331 -21.69 -28.87 16.54
C PRO A 331 -20.91 -27.61 16.89
N ASN A 332 -19.68 -27.47 16.41
CA ASN A 332 -18.88 -26.27 16.64
C ASN A 332 -19.19 -25.11 15.66
N GLY A 333 -19.91 -25.40 14.56
CA GLY A 333 -20.13 -24.44 13.50
C GLY A 333 -18.82 -23.90 12.86
N ASP A 334 -18.94 -22.79 12.18
CA ASP A 334 -17.81 -22.16 11.50
C ASP A 334 -17.11 -21.13 12.37
N GLU A 335 -15.77 -21.06 12.26
CA GLU A 335 -14.94 -19.97 12.77
C GLU A 335 -14.30 -19.25 11.57
N VAL A 336 -14.63 -17.97 11.39
CA VAL A 336 -14.28 -17.20 10.20
C VAL A 336 -13.45 -15.99 10.58
N GLN A 337 -12.41 -15.70 9.80
CA GLN A 337 -11.46 -14.63 10.07
C GLN A 337 -12.02 -13.25 9.70
N THR A 338 -11.82 -12.28 10.59
CA THR A 338 -11.97 -10.84 10.32
C THR A 338 -10.75 -10.08 10.83
N VAL A 339 -10.78 -8.74 10.80
CA VAL A 339 -9.67 -7.89 11.23
C VAL A 339 -10.15 -6.82 12.22
N GLU A 340 -9.25 -6.42 13.11
CA GLU A 340 -9.42 -5.25 13.97
C GLU A 340 -8.16 -4.38 13.94
N PRO A 341 -8.27 -3.06 14.15
CA PRO A 341 -7.10 -2.20 14.31
C PRO A 341 -6.26 -2.66 15.50
N TRP A 342 -4.94 -2.67 15.30
CA TRP A 342 -4.01 -2.93 16.37
C TRP A 342 -2.94 -1.85 16.42
N THR A 343 -2.65 -1.36 17.61
CA THR A 343 -1.61 -0.37 17.83
C THR A 343 -0.40 -1.05 18.45
N PRO A 344 0.76 -1.05 17.77
CA PRO A 344 1.98 -1.58 18.37
C PRO A 344 2.29 -0.87 19.69
N PRO A 345 2.69 -1.61 20.73
CA PRO A 345 3.09 -0.98 21.99
C PRO A 345 4.29 -0.07 21.71
N LYS A 346 4.15 1.19 22.15
CA LYS A 346 5.26 2.13 22.05
C LYS A 346 6.25 1.82 23.16
N THR A 347 7.54 1.85 22.81
CA THR A 347 8.63 1.59 23.76
C THR A 347 8.56 2.46 25.00
N TRP A 348 7.99 3.64 24.88
CA TRP A 348 7.93 4.67 25.94
C TRP A 348 6.58 4.79 26.64
N ASP A 349 5.53 4.09 26.19
CA ASP A 349 4.20 4.19 26.78
C ASP A 349 4.22 3.70 28.24
N GLY A 350 3.61 4.49 29.12
CA GLY A 350 3.52 4.17 30.55
C GLY A 350 4.82 4.34 31.35
N LEU A 351 5.89 4.87 30.75
CA LEU A 351 7.13 5.19 31.47
C LEU A 351 7.06 6.61 32.02
N SER A 352 6.96 6.75 33.33
CA SER A 352 7.03 8.05 34.01
C SER A 352 8.44 8.62 33.96
N SER A 353 8.57 9.97 34.05
CA SER A 353 9.87 10.62 34.20
C SER A 353 10.62 10.14 35.43
N GLU A 354 9.90 9.79 36.49
CA GLU A 354 10.47 9.23 37.72
C GLU A 354 11.14 7.87 37.45
N THR A 355 10.43 6.96 36.78
CA THR A 355 10.98 5.63 36.38
C THR A 355 12.21 5.78 35.49
N LEU A 356 12.12 6.66 34.45
CA LEU A 356 13.23 6.91 33.55
C LEU A 356 14.46 7.47 34.27
N ASN A 357 14.25 8.40 35.18
CA ASN A 357 15.33 8.97 36.00
C ASN A 357 15.92 7.95 37.00
N ALA A 358 15.12 7.03 37.55
CA ALA A 358 15.63 5.95 38.40
C ALA A 358 16.56 5.01 37.59
N VAL A 359 16.15 4.63 36.41
CA VAL A 359 16.99 3.83 35.46
C VAL A 359 18.30 4.54 35.16
N LEU A 360 18.26 5.82 34.82
CA LEU A 360 19.45 6.62 34.48
C LEU A 360 20.39 6.75 35.69
N THR A 361 19.85 6.86 36.89
CA THR A 361 20.61 6.90 38.15
C THR A 361 21.33 5.57 38.40
N ASP A 362 20.64 4.43 38.23
CA ASP A 362 21.25 3.12 38.38
C ASP A 362 22.34 2.85 37.30
N ILE A 363 22.12 3.28 36.05
CA ILE A 363 23.14 3.20 35.00
C ILE A 363 24.38 4.03 35.36
N ALA A 364 24.19 5.26 35.88
CA ALA A 364 25.27 6.14 36.26
C ALA A 364 26.05 5.61 37.46
N ALA A 365 25.37 4.96 38.43
CA ALA A 365 26.00 4.34 39.60
C ALA A 365 26.92 3.17 39.23
N GLY A 366 26.63 2.47 38.10
CA GLY A 366 27.43 1.31 37.66
C GLY A 366 27.14 0.04 38.46
N LEU A 367 28.02 -0.95 38.34
CA LEU A 367 27.93 -2.21 39.04
C LEU A 367 28.68 -2.17 40.39
N PRO A 368 28.31 -3.03 41.37
CA PRO A 368 28.94 -3.06 42.70
C PRO A 368 30.45 -3.26 42.70
N ASN A 369 31.00 -3.86 41.63
CA ASN A 369 32.44 -4.08 41.47
C ASN A 369 33.19 -2.90 40.81
N GLY A 370 32.51 -1.75 40.65
CA GLY A 370 33.03 -0.53 40.04
C GLY A 370 33.03 -0.52 38.52
N GLN A 371 32.55 -1.59 37.86
CA GLN A 371 32.40 -1.60 36.44
C GLN A 371 31.25 -0.70 35.98
N ARG A 372 31.39 -0.06 34.81
CA ARG A 372 30.34 0.75 34.21
C ARG A 372 29.50 -0.07 33.21
N TYR A 373 28.24 0.32 33.05
CA TYR A 373 27.36 -0.24 32.04
C TYR A 373 27.78 0.13 30.62
N SER A 374 27.44 -0.72 29.66
CA SER A 374 27.73 -0.59 28.25
C SER A 374 26.44 -0.49 27.44
N GLY A 375 26.41 0.31 26.37
CA GLY A 375 25.34 0.35 25.39
C GLY A 375 25.25 -0.90 24.53
N ALA A 376 26.35 -1.69 24.44
CA ALA A 376 26.38 -2.92 23.67
C ALA A 376 25.49 -4.01 24.28
N GLY A 377 24.51 -4.50 23.52
CA GLY A 377 23.59 -5.56 23.97
C GLY A 377 24.28 -6.90 24.30
N SER A 378 25.49 -7.13 23.76
CA SER A 378 26.32 -8.33 24.02
C SER A 378 27.19 -8.24 25.27
N ALA A 379 27.14 -7.13 26.00
CA ALA A 379 28.02 -6.89 27.16
C ALA A 379 27.68 -7.74 28.42
N ARG A 380 26.78 -8.71 28.30
CA ARG A 380 26.35 -9.62 29.37
C ARG A 380 25.91 -8.84 30.62
N LYS A 381 26.55 -9.09 31.78
CA LYS A 381 26.21 -8.41 33.07
C LYS A 381 26.37 -6.90 33.04
N ARG A 382 27.15 -6.35 32.08
CA ARG A 382 27.34 -4.91 31.92
C ARG A 382 26.39 -4.28 30.89
N ALA A 383 25.48 -5.03 30.29
CA ALA A 383 24.54 -4.48 29.31
C ALA A 383 23.51 -3.56 30.00
N ALA A 384 23.47 -2.28 29.65
CA ALA A 384 22.61 -1.28 30.29
C ALA A 384 21.11 -1.58 30.15
N TRP A 385 20.70 -2.32 29.09
CA TRP A 385 19.31 -2.71 28.92
C TRP A 385 18.76 -3.56 30.08
N THR A 386 19.63 -4.29 30.80
CA THR A 386 19.22 -5.08 31.99
C THR A 386 18.76 -4.20 33.14
N VAL A 387 19.30 -2.98 33.25
CA VAL A 387 18.86 -1.99 34.23
C VAL A 387 17.45 -1.50 33.88
N VAL A 388 17.22 -1.20 32.59
CA VAL A 388 15.87 -0.84 32.13
C VAL A 388 14.88 -1.94 32.45
N GLN A 389 15.21 -3.19 32.18
CA GLN A 389 14.32 -4.34 32.43
C GLN A 389 14.03 -4.54 33.91
N LYS A 390 15.00 -4.24 34.80
CA LYS A 390 14.79 -4.30 36.27
C LYS A 390 13.71 -3.32 36.74
N HIS A 391 13.67 -2.12 36.17
CA HIS A 391 12.70 -1.08 36.53
C HIS A 391 11.39 -1.18 35.75
N CYS A 392 11.43 -1.84 34.58
CA CYS A 392 10.32 -1.95 33.61
C CYS A 392 10.14 -3.42 33.23
N SER A 393 9.66 -4.24 34.16
CA SER A 393 9.56 -5.71 34.04
C SER A 393 8.55 -6.16 32.95
N ASP A 394 7.64 -5.26 32.56
CA ASP A 394 6.67 -5.43 31.47
C ASP A 394 7.27 -5.22 30.08
N ARG A 395 8.53 -4.78 30.00
CA ARG A 395 9.21 -4.54 28.73
C ARG A 395 10.01 -5.75 28.25
N THR A 396 9.96 -5.97 26.94
CA THR A 396 10.85 -6.99 26.34
C THR A 396 12.29 -6.50 26.28
N GLU A 397 13.23 -7.42 26.19
CA GLU A 397 14.66 -7.10 25.98
C GLU A 397 14.85 -6.15 24.77
N GLY A 398 14.10 -6.38 23.67
CA GLY A 398 14.14 -5.52 22.48
C GLY A 398 13.74 -4.07 22.77
N GLN A 399 12.68 -3.88 23.54
CA GLN A 399 12.23 -2.54 23.98
C GLN A 399 13.24 -1.89 24.93
N CYS A 400 13.79 -2.63 25.87
CA CYS A 400 14.83 -2.13 26.78
C CYS A 400 16.08 -1.68 26.02
N ARG A 401 16.51 -2.45 25.03
CA ARG A 401 17.64 -2.09 24.14
C ARG A 401 17.35 -0.85 23.31
N GLU A 402 16.10 -0.67 22.86
CA GLU A 402 15.69 0.53 22.10
C GLU A 402 15.71 1.79 22.95
N ILE A 403 15.32 1.70 24.22
CA ILE A 403 15.43 2.81 25.18
C ILE A 403 16.89 3.25 25.28
N ILE A 404 17.82 2.32 25.51
CA ILE A 404 19.25 2.64 25.61
C ILE A 404 19.77 3.27 24.31
N ARG A 405 19.45 2.71 23.15
CA ARG A 405 19.87 3.27 21.84
C ARG A 405 19.36 4.69 21.65
N THR A 406 18.11 4.95 22.02
CA THR A 406 17.52 6.28 21.91
C THR A 406 18.22 7.27 22.82
N TRP A 407 18.53 6.89 24.06
CA TRP A 407 19.26 7.76 24.97
C TRP A 407 20.69 8.05 24.51
N VAL A 408 21.37 7.07 23.88
CA VAL A 408 22.68 7.30 23.28
C VAL A 408 22.57 8.24 22.06
N LYS A 409 21.59 8.01 21.21
CA LYS A 409 21.36 8.86 20.03
C LYS A 409 21.03 10.32 20.38
N ASN A 410 20.26 10.51 21.45
CA ASN A 410 19.86 11.85 21.89
C ASN A 410 20.87 12.50 22.86
N GLY A 411 21.98 11.80 23.16
CA GLY A 411 23.04 12.30 24.03
C GLY A 411 22.70 12.34 25.52
N VAL A 412 21.62 11.71 25.94
CA VAL A 412 21.30 11.51 27.39
C VAL A 412 22.33 10.57 28.02
N LEU A 413 22.71 9.52 27.27
CA LEU A 413 23.83 8.64 27.58
C LEU A 413 24.93 8.85 26.53
N VAL A 414 26.16 9.04 26.97
CA VAL A 414 27.32 9.23 26.12
C VAL A 414 28.24 8.03 26.24
N GLU A 415 28.66 7.48 25.12
CA GLU A 415 29.66 6.40 25.11
C GLU A 415 31.06 6.97 25.22
N GLU A 416 31.80 6.53 26.22
CA GLU A 416 33.22 6.92 26.43
C GLU A 416 34.07 5.72 26.83
N ASP A 417 35.36 5.84 26.57
CA ASP A 417 36.34 4.84 26.99
C ASP A 417 36.70 5.03 28.48
N TYR A 418 36.77 3.95 29.23
CA TYR A 418 37.20 3.95 30.61
C TYR A 418 38.08 2.73 30.90
N SER A 419 38.96 2.85 31.91
CA SER A 419 39.74 1.71 32.39
C SER A 419 38.87 0.86 33.32
N ASP A 420 38.61 -0.40 32.94
CA ASP A 420 37.81 -1.33 33.74
C ASP A 420 38.55 -1.71 35.00
N PRO A 421 37.97 -1.47 36.20
CA PRO A 421 38.68 -1.72 37.46
C PRO A 421 38.95 -3.18 37.75
N VAL A 422 38.24 -4.12 37.09
CA VAL A 422 38.38 -5.56 37.33
C VAL A 422 39.55 -6.17 36.53
N ASP A 423 39.64 -5.84 35.23
CA ASP A 423 40.63 -6.44 34.34
C ASP A 423 41.63 -5.43 33.76
N ARG A 424 41.56 -4.17 34.17
CA ARG A 424 42.41 -3.03 33.78
C ARG A 424 42.48 -2.79 32.24
N LYS A 425 41.47 -3.31 31.48
CA LYS A 425 41.38 -3.06 30.04
C LYS A 425 40.59 -1.82 29.77
N VAL A 426 40.94 -1.11 28.71
CA VAL A 426 40.11 -0.02 28.19
C VAL A 426 38.87 -0.61 27.56
N ARG A 427 37.71 -0.14 27.99
CA ARG A 427 36.39 -0.61 27.53
C ARG A 427 35.47 0.58 27.28
N ARG A 428 34.57 0.42 26.33
CA ARG A 428 33.48 1.36 26.11
C ARG A 428 32.39 1.21 27.17
N ALA A 429 31.96 2.33 27.72
CA ALA A 429 30.90 2.38 28.72
C ALA A 429 30.03 3.65 28.55
N LEU A 430 28.90 3.63 29.22
CA LEU A 430 27.95 4.75 29.22
C LEU A 430 28.26 5.72 30.37
N ARG A 431 28.18 7.00 30.04
CA ARG A 431 28.14 8.12 31.01
C ARG A 431 26.83 8.87 30.84
N LEU A 432 26.21 9.24 31.92
CA LEU A 432 25.01 10.07 31.93
C LEU A 432 25.38 11.56 31.72
N ASP A 433 24.75 12.22 30.79
CA ASP A 433 24.71 13.66 30.71
C ASP A 433 23.57 14.19 31.56
N THR A 434 23.91 14.72 32.73
CA THR A 434 22.93 15.19 33.70
C THR A 434 22.10 16.39 33.25
N THR A 435 22.58 17.14 32.24
CA THR A 435 21.87 18.29 31.65
C THR A 435 20.72 17.89 30.73
N ARG A 436 20.69 16.63 30.32
CA ARG A 436 19.71 16.09 29.36
C ARG A 436 18.75 15.07 29.96
N ARG A 437 18.59 15.07 31.28
CA ARG A 437 17.62 14.18 31.94
C ARG A 437 16.19 14.48 31.50
N PRO A 438 15.33 13.47 31.40
CA PRO A 438 13.90 13.67 31.17
C PRO A 438 13.28 14.48 32.32
N SER A 439 12.52 15.51 31.95
CA SER A 439 11.77 16.36 32.90
C SER A 439 10.45 15.75 33.31
#